data_2cbb491e7085fb6e180a7e9594c4ec2a
#
_entry.id   2cbb491e7085fb6e180a7e9594c4ec2a
#
_cell.length_a   1.000
_cell.length_b   1.000
_cell.length_c   1.000
_cell.angle_alpha   90.00
_cell.angle_beta   90.00
_cell.angle_gamma   90.00
#
_symmetry.space_group_name_H-M   'P 1'
#
loop_
_entity.id
_entity.type
_entity.pdbx_description
1 polymer ?
#
loop_
_entity_poly.entity_id
_entity_poly.type
_entity_poly.pdbx_seq_one_letter_code
_entity_poly.pdbx_strand_id
1 'polypeptide(L)'
;GGNLDITAYVEPLVILTILILNAIVGVWQESNAERALEALKEMQSEHAKVLRNGVYVSDLPARELVPGDIVELRVGDKVPADMRVAVLKTSTFRVEQSSLTGESAPVNKTHHQIQQEDVELQGKECVCFAGTTVVNGSCVCIVITTGMETEIGKIQAQIQEAALQDEDTPLKKKLDQFGEWLTIVIGVICLVVWIINYKFFLSWEIVNGF
;
A
#
# COMPACT_ATOMS: atom_id res chain seq x y z
N GLY A 1 41.21 -23.14 -39.02
CA GLY A 1 40.37 -23.83 -38.05
C GLY A 1 40.24 -23.00 -36.79
N GLY A 2 39.19 -22.18 -36.74
CA GLY A 2 38.91 -21.36 -35.56
C GLY A 2 38.29 -22.27 -34.49
N ASN A 3 39.04 -22.56 -33.46
CA ASN A 3 38.45 -22.97 -32.18
C ASN A 3 37.77 -21.73 -31.63
N LEU A 4 36.46 -21.66 -31.74
CA LEU A 4 35.64 -20.76 -31.00
C LEU A 4 35.89 -21.08 -29.53
N ASP A 5 36.60 -20.21 -28.83
CA ASP A 5 36.83 -20.35 -27.39
C ASP A 5 35.47 -20.25 -26.67
N ILE A 6 34.85 -21.40 -26.46
CA ILE A 6 33.56 -21.55 -25.77
C ILE A 6 33.65 -20.86 -24.38
N THR A 7 34.82 -20.85 -23.78
CA THR A 7 35.11 -20.18 -22.51
C THR A 7 34.90 -18.67 -22.55
N ALA A 8 35.14 -18.02 -23.70
CA ALA A 8 34.95 -16.57 -23.83
C ALA A 8 33.45 -16.14 -23.78
N TYR A 9 32.54 -17.05 -24.09
CA TYR A 9 31.10 -16.77 -24.03
C TYR A 9 30.44 -17.17 -22.70
N VAL A 10 31.11 -17.95 -21.86
CA VAL A 10 30.57 -18.41 -20.57
C VAL A 10 30.40 -17.23 -19.61
N GLU A 11 31.37 -16.33 -19.50
CA GLU A 11 31.30 -15.19 -18.60
C GLU A 11 30.14 -14.22 -18.93
N PRO A 12 29.98 -13.74 -20.19
CA PRO A 12 28.83 -12.91 -20.56
C PRO A 12 27.48 -13.61 -20.36
N LEU A 13 27.41 -14.92 -20.59
CA LEU A 13 26.20 -15.69 -20.46
C LEU A 13 25.78 -15.86 -18.98
N VAL A 14 26.74 -16.06 -18.08
CA VAL A 14 26.48 -16.11 -16.63
C VAL A 14 25.98 -14.75 -16.12
N ILE A 15 26.64 -13.66 -16.53
CA ILE A 15 26.21 -12.30 -16.15
C ILE A 15 24.79 -12.02 -16.65
N LEU A 16 24.48 -12.36 -17.89
CA LEU A 16 23.16 -12.19 -18.48
C LEU A 16 22.11 -12.99 -17.72
N THR A 17 22.42 -14.24 -17.36
CA THR A 17 21.51 -15.10 -16.57
C THR A 17 21.23 -14.51 -15.20
N ILE A 18 22.23 -13.99 -14.50
CA ILE A 18 22.07 -13.34 -13.20
C ILE A 18 21.21 -12.08 -13.32
N LEU A 19 21.41 -11.27 -14.36
CA LEU A 19 20.61 -10.06 -14.60
C LEU A 19 19.14 -10.40 -14.86
N ILE A 20 18.88 -11.43 -15.67
CA ILE A 20 17.50 -11.89 -15.96
C ILE A 20 16.84 -12.41 -14.68
N LEU A 21 17.52 -13.23 -13.88
CA LEU A 21 16.99 -13.73 -12.61
C LEU A 21 16.67 -12.59 -11.65
N ASN A 22 17.56 -11.61 -11.50
CA ASN A 22 17.32 -10.45 -10.66
C ASN A 22 16.12 -9.62 -11.15
N ALA A 23 15.98 -9.43 -12.45
CA ALA A 23 14.84 -8.74 -13.02
C ALA A 23 13.51 -9.49 -12.75
N ILE A 24 13.50 -10.82 -12.91
CA ILE A 24 12.32 -11.66 -12.62
C ILE A 24 11.94 -11.56 -11.13
N VAL A 25 12.91 -11.65 -10.22
CA VAL A 25 12.66 -11.54 -8.78
C VAL A 25 12.14 -10.15 -8.44
N GLY A 26 12.70 -9.08 -9.02
CA GLY A 26 12.25 -7.71 -8.81
C GLY A 26 10.79 -7.52 -9.23
N VAL A 27 10.42 -7.93 -10.43
CA VAL A 27 9.03 -7.86 -10.93
C VAL A 27 8.08 -8.70 -10.06
N TRP A 28 8.53 -9.87 -9.60
CA TRP A 28 7.69 -10.72 -8.74
C TRP A 28 7.45 -10.09 -7.36
N GLN A 29 8.46 -9.44 -6.77
CA GLN A 29 8.31 -8.70 -5.50
C GLN A 29 7.37 -7.51 -5.65
N GLU A 30 7.48 -6.73 -6.73
CA GLU A 30 6.61 -5.59 -7.02
C GLU A 30 5.15 -6.02 -7.21
N SER A 31 4.90 -7.11 -7.95
CA SER A 31 3.56 -7.66 -8.16
C SER A 31 2.88 -8.12 -6.87
N ASN A 32 3.62 -8.62 -5.89
CA ASN A 32 3.05 -9.01 -4.60
C ASN A 32 2.60 -7.80 -3.74
N ALA A 33 3.31 -6.68 -3.82
CA ALA A 33 2.93 -5.44 -3.15
C ALA A 33 1.65 -4.83 -3.77
N GLU A 34 1.52 -4.87 -5.10
CA GLU A 34 0.32 -4.40 -5.80
C GLU A 34 -0.93 -5.22 -5.45
N ARG A 35 -0.81 -6.55 -5.31
CA ARG A 35 -1.93 -7.42 -4.92
C ARG A 35 -2.46 -7.12 -3.53
N ALA A 36 -1.59 -6.75 -2.59
CA ALA A 36 -2.02 -6.35 -1.24
C ALA A 36 -2.83 -5.04 -1.27
N LEU A 37 -2.45 -4.08 -2.14
CA LEU A 37 -3.20 -2.84 -2.36
C LEU A 37 -4.54 -3.09 -3.08
N GLU A 38 -4.57 -4.03 -4.01
CA GLU A 38 -5.79 -4.38 -4.75
C GLU A 38 -6.83 -5.04 -3.84
N ALA A 39 -6.42 -5.91 -2.92
CA ALA A 39 -7.29 -6.51 -1.91
C ALA A 39 -7.95 -5.45 -1.00
N LEU A 40 -7.26 -4.36 -0.69
CA LEU A 40 -7.82 -3.24 0.06
C LEU A 40 -8.83 -2.42 -0.77
N LYS A 41 -8.65 -2.31 -2.08
CA LYS A 41 -9.61 -1.65 -2.98
C LYS A 41 -10.92 -2.45 -3.12
N GLU A 42 -10.86 -3.77 -3.12
CA GLU A 42 -12.03 -4.64 -3.17
C GLU A 42 -12.94 -4.50 -1.93
N MET A 43 -12.43 -3.99 -0.82
CA MET A 43 -13.23 -3.70 0.39
C MET A 43 -14.12 -2.48 0.23
N GLN A 44 -13.85 -1.58 -0.71
CA GLN A 44 -14.66 -0.39 -0.94
C GLN A 44 -15.92 -0.72 -1.75
N SER A 45 -17.05 -0.07 -1.41
CA SER A 45 -18.25 -0.14 -2.20
C SER A 45 -18.06 0.61 -3.52
N GLU A 46 -18.49 0.01 -4.62
CA GLU A 46 -18.37 0.65 -5.93
C GLU A 46 -19.46 1.69 -6.17
N HIS A 47 -20.67 1.48 -5.62
CA HIS A 47 -21.86 2.31 -5.87
C HIS A 47 -22.65 2.58 -4.59
N ALA A 48 -23.38 3.67 -4.60
CA ALA A 48 -24.24 4.08 -3.49
C ALA A 48 -25.60 4.58 -3.98
N LYS A 49 -26.63 4.39 -3.16
CA LYS A 49 -27.97 4.98 -3.38
C LYS A 49 -28.07 6.31 -2.64
N VAL A 50 -28.06 7.40 -3.39
CA VAL A 50 -27.96 8.75 -2.86
C VAL A 50 -29.23 9.55 -3.17
N LEU A 51 -29.69 10.35 -2.21
CA LEU A 51 -30.77 11.30 -2.38
C LEU A 51 -30.20 12.69 -2.68
N ARG A 52 -30.33 13.15 -3.92
CA ARG A 52 -29.94 14.51 -4.35
C ARG A 52 -31.11 15.23 -4.98
N ASN A 53 -31.35 16.45 -4.61
CA ASN A 53 -32.45 17.29 -5.15
C ASN A 53 -33.84 16.63 -5.06
N GLY A 54 -34.07 15.83 -4.00
CA GLY A 54 -35.34 15.13 -3.81
C GLY A 54 -35.53 13.86 -4.66
N VAL A 55 -34.53 13.47 -5.45
CA VAL A 55 -34.55 12.27 -6.31
C VAL A 55 -33.49 11.28 -5.84
N TYR A 56 -33.88 9.99 -5.79
CA TYR A 56 -32.93 8.93 -5.50
C TYR A 56 -32.14 8.53 -6.75
N VAL A 57 -30.83 8.68 -6.69
CA VAL A 57 -29.89 8.13 -7.67
C VAL A 57 -29.41 6.79 -7.13
N SER A 58 -29.80 5.68 -7.79
CA SER A 58 -29.59 4.33 -7.26
C SER A 58 -28.19 3.76 -7.53
N ASP A 59 -27.43 4.39 -8.41
CA ASP A 59 -26.16 3.83 -8.93
C ASP A 59 -25.09 4.92 -9.04
N LEU A 60 -24.96 5.74 -8.00
CA LEU A 60 -23.90 6.74 -7.95
C LEU A 60 -22.58 6.07 -7.60
N PRO A 61 -21.51 6.25 -8.42
CA PRO A 61 -20.18 5.77 -8.06
C PRO A 61 -19.73 6.33 -6.71
N ALA A 62 -19.22 5.47 -5.82
CA ALA A 62 -18.84 5.88 -4.46
C ALA A 62 -17.78 7.00 -4.45
N ARG A 63 -16.94 7.07 -5.50
CA ARG A 63 -15.94 8.13 -5.69
C ARG A 63 -16.54 9.54 -5.90
N GLU A 64 -17.81 9.62 -6.25
CA GLU A 64 -18.53 10.89 -6.46
C GLU A 64 -19.30 11.35 -5.23
N LEU A 65 -19.22 10.61 -4.12
CA LEU A 65 -19.79 11.00 -2.86
C LEU A 65 -19.04 12.18 -2.25
N VAL A 66 -19.82 13.13 -1.74
CA VAL A 66 -19.30 14.29 -1.03
C VAL A 66 -19.87 14.36 0.38
N PRO A 67 -19.14 14.95 1.34
CA PRO A 67 -19.69 15.22 2.67
C PRO A 67 -20.99 16.00 2.58
N GLY A 68 -22.03 15.54 3.31
CA GLY A 68 -23.38 16.09 3.26
C GLY A 68 -24.35 15.34 2.37
N ASP A 69 -23.90 14.41 1.52
CA ASP A 69 -24.81 13.55 0.75
C ASP A 69 -25.66 12.66 1.67
N ILE A 70 -26.91 12.44 1.27
CA ILE A 70 -27.84 11.56 1.98
C ILE A 70 -27.85 10.20 1.30
N VAL A 71 -27.41 9.17 1.99
CA VAL A 71 -27.26 7.81 1.46
C VAL A 71 -28.24 6.88 2.15
N GLU A 72 -28.96 6.06 1.37
CA GLU A 72 -29.78 4.97 1.89
C GLU A 72 -28.99 3.67 1.89
N LEU A 73 -28.87 3.03 3.06
CA LEU A 73 -28.22 1.73 3.24
C LEU A 73 -29.26 0.64 3.52
N ARG A 74 -29.03 -0.53 2.93
CA ARG A 74 -29.86 -1.74 3.08
C ARG A 74 -28.99 -2.95 3.37
N VAL A 75 -29.63 -4.02 3.82
CA VAL A 75 -28.96 -5.32 4.03
C VAL A 75 -28.21 -5.75 2.77
N GLY A 76 -26.94 -6.14 2.95
CA GLY A 76 -26.03 -6.54 1.88
C GLY A 76 -25.21 -5.40 1.29
N ASP A 77 -25.55 -4.14 1.55
CA ASP A 77 -24.78 -3.01 1.05
C ASP A 77 -23.46 -2.87 1.82
N LYS A 78 -22.40 -2.57 1.09
CA LYS A 78 -21.15 -2.08 1.67
C LYS A 78 -21.25 -0.58 1.88
N VAL A 79 -20.79 -0.11 3.02
CA VAL A 79 -20.77 1.31 3.38
C VAL A 79 -19.67 2.02 2.57
N PRO A 80 -20.04 3.00 1.71
CA PRO A 80 -19.10 3.59 0.76
C PRO A 80 -18.19 4.69 1.35
N ALA A 81 -18.60 5.29 2.47
CA ALA A 81 -17.92 6.40 3.12
C ALA A 81 -18.23 6.38 4.63
N ASP A 82 -17.53 7.18 5.44
CA ASP A 82 -17.92 7.33 6.84
C ASP A 82 -19.17 8.20 6.92
N MET A 83 -20.20 7.67 7.54
CA MET A 83 -21.54 8.25 7.52
C MET A 83 -22.18 8.24 8.90
N ARG A 84 -22.89 9.31 9.26
CA ARG A 84 -23.73 9.37 10.44
C ARG A 84 -25.11 8.83 10.15
N VAL A 85 -25.61 7.95 11.00
CA VAL A 85 -27.01 7.48 10.95
C VAL A 85 -27.94 8.63 11.31
N ALA A 86 -28.78 9.05 10.35
CA ALA A 86 -29.76 10.11 10.54
C ALA A 86 -31.12 9.52 10.95
N VAL A 87 -31.59 8.51 10.22
CA VAL A 87 -32.90 7.89 10.45
C VAL A 87 -32.79 6.37 10.27
N LEU A 88 -33.30 5.62 11.23
CA LEU A 88 -33.51 4.18 11.09
C LEU A 88 -34.86 3.91 10.43
N LYS A 89 -34.86 3.15 9.34
CA LYS A 89 -36.09 2.70 8.67
C LYS A 89 -36.65 1.41 9.27
N THR A 90 -35.80 0.66 9.97
CA THR A 90 -36.14 -0.59 10.65
C THR A 90 -35.91 -0.47 12.14
N SER A 91 -36.54 -1.32 12.95
CA SER A 91 -36.39 -1.34 14.41
C SER A 91 -34.97 -1.65 14.87
N THR A 92 -34.22 -2.43 14.08
CA THR A 92 -32.83 -2.77 14.33
C THR A 92 -32.02 -2.58 13.07
N PHE A 93 -30.81 -2.03 13.25
CA PHE A 93 -29.85 -1.85 12.16
C PHE A 93 -28.47 -2.30 12.66
N ARG A 94 -27.90 -3.32 11.98
CA ARG A 94 -26.64 -3.91 12.36
C ARG A 94 -25.64 -3.89 11.22
N VAL A 95 -24.40 -3.59 11.58
CA VAL A 95 -23.28 -3.49 10.63
C VAL A 95 -22.15 -4.37 11.12
N GLU A 96 -21.57 -5.16 10.22
CA GLU A 96 -20.37 -5.93 10.47
C GLU A 96 -19.14 -5.05 10.24
N GLN A 97 -18.29 -4.93 11.24
CA GLN A 97 -17.11 -4.07 11.27
C GLN A 97 -15.81 -4.86 11.41
N SER A 98 -15.82 -6.16 11.16
CA SER A 98 -14.66 -7.04 11.35
C SER A 98 -13.43 -6.61 10.55
N SER A 99 -13.62 -6.02 9.37
CA SER A 99 -12.57 -5.48 8.53
C SER A 99 -11.82 -4.29 9.16
N LEU A 100 -12.48 -3.56 10.07
CA LEU A 100 -11.93 -2.35 10.71
C LEU A 100 -11.48 -2.61 12.15
N THR A 101 -12.24 -3.39 12.91
CA THR A 101 -12.02 -3.62 14.34
C THR A 101 -11.43 -4.99 14.67
N GLY A 102 -11.49 -5.93 13.72
CA GLY A 102 -11.11 -7.33 13.94
C GLY A 102 -12.17 -8.16 14.69
N GLU A 103 -13.25 -7.55 15.15
CA GLU A 103 -14.32 -8.27 15.86
C GLU A 103 -15.41 -8.75 14.88
N SER A 104 -15.72 -10.04 14.93
CA SER A 104 -16.70 -10.68 14.04
C SER A 104 -18.16 -10.43 14.43
N ALA A 105 -18.44 -9.88 15.61
CA ALA A 105 -19.79 -9.64 16.08
C ALA A 105 -20.39 -8.37 15.42
N PRO A 106 -21.59 -8.46 14.80
CA PRO A 106 -22.25 -7.30 14.24
C PRO A 106 -22.65 -6.28 15.31
N VAL A 107 -22.34 -5.02 15.07
CA VAL A 107 -22.62 -3.91 15.98
C VAL A 107 -23.98 -3.28 15.66
N ASN A 108 -24.81 -3.05 16.69
CA ASN A 108 -26.06 -2.29 16.54
C ASN A 108 -25.73 -0.82 16.33
N LYS A 109 -26.36 -0.21 15.33
CA LYS A 109 -26.25 1.21 15.07
C LYS A 109 -27.51 1.95 15.49
N THR A 110 -27.34 3.14 16.02
CA THR A 110 -28.41 4.01 16.51
C THR A 110 -28.28 5.41 15.92
N HIS A 111 -29.39 6.16 15.93
CA HIS A 111 -29.38 7.56 15.52
C HIS A 111 -29.11 8.53 16.69
N HIS A 112 -29.02 7.99 17.91
CA HIS A 112 -28.82 8.81 19.12
C HIS A 112 -27.43 9.43 19.17
N GLN A 113 -27.34 10.59 19.78
CA GLN A 113 -26.09 11.29 20.00
C GLN A 113 -25.29 10.59 21.10
N ILE A 114 -24.00 10.40 20.86
CA ILE A 114 -23.05 9.90 21.86
C ILE A 114 -22.58 11.08 22.67
N GLN A 115 -22.65 10.96 24.01
CA GLN A 115 -22.31 12.06 24.93
C GLN A 115 -20.81 12.15 25.25
N GLN A 116 -20.07 11.07 25.01
CA GLN A 116 -18.63 10.99 25.26
C GLN A 116 -17.85 11.38 24.00
N GLU A 117 -16.86 12.26 24.14
CA GLU A 117 -16.03 12.73 23.04
C GLU A 117 -14.95 11.71 22.62
N ASP A 118 -14.35 11.00 23.59
CA ASP A 118 -13.29 9.99 23.37
C ASP A 118 -13.84 8.56 23.42
N VAL A 119 -14.64 8.19 22.43
CA VAL A 119 -15.16 6.82 22.32
C VAL A 119 -14.37 6.06 21.25
N GLU A 120 -13.95 4.84 21.59
CA GLU A 120 -13.34 3.92 20.62
C GLU A 120 -14.28 3.70 19.40
N LEU A 121 -13.70 3.27 18.27
CA LEU A 121 -14.44 3.05 17.02
C LEU A 121 -15.69 2.18 17.22
N GLN A 122 -15.61 1.17 18.08
CA GLN A 122 -16.73 0.27 18.40
C GLN A 122 -17.87 0.98 19.11
N GLY A 123 -17.55 1.91 19.99
CA GLY A 123 -18.54 2.68 20.74
C GLY A 123 -19.20 3.80 19.94
N LYS A 124 -18.71 4.10 18.72
CA LYS A 124 -19.35 5.07 17.81
C LYS A 124 -20.57 4.44 17.11
N GLU A 125 -21.58 4.11 17.89
CA GLU A 125 -22.81 3.46 17.41
C GLU A 125 -23.63 4.32 16.44
N CYS A 126 -23.44 5.62 16.43
CA CYS A 126 -24.15 6.52 15.51
C CYS A 126 -23.45 6.71 14.16
N VAL A 127 -22.29 6.08 13.95
CA VAL A 127 -21.48 6.20 12.73
C VAL A 127 -21.33 4.84 12.05
N CYS A 128 -21.55 4.80 10.74
CA CYS A 128 -21.22 3.67 9.88
C CYS A 128 -19.91 4.00 9.16
N PHE A 129 -18.95 3.08 9.24
CA PHE A 129 -17.61 3.28 8.68
C PHE A 129 -17.50 2.69 7.28
N ALA A 130 -16.71 3.34 6.43
CA ALA A 130 -16.40 2.86 5.09
C ALA A 130 -15.82 1.43 5.11
N GLY A 131 -16.17 0.61 4.12
CA GLY A 131 -15.69 -0.77 4.00
C GLY A 131 -16.38 -1.79 4.90
N THR A 132 -17.32 -1.38 5.74
CA THR A 132 -18.15 -2.27 6.57
C THR A 132 -19.39 -2.74 5.80
N THR A 133 -20.04 -3.82 6.24
CA THR A 133 -21.18 -4.41 5.53
C THR A 133 -22.44 -4.37 6.40
N VAL A 134 -23.57 -3.97 5.82
CA VAL A 134 -24.88 -4.00 6.50
C VAL A 134 -25.40 -5.42 6.53
N VAL A 135 -25.56 -6.00 7.72
CA VAL A 135 -26.05 -7.37 7.90
C VAL A 135 -27.51 -7.44 8.29
N ASN A 136 -28.08 -6.38 8.83
CA ASN A 136 -29.50 -6.34 9.20
C ASN A 136 -30.06 -4.91 9.13
N GLY A 137 -31.28 -4.79 8.63
CA GLY A 137 -32.05 -3.56 8.62
C GLY A 137 -31.73 -2.61 7.49
N SER A 138 -32.30 -1.40 7.58
CA SER A 138 -32.05 -0.30 6.64
C SER A 138 -32.08 1.04 7.37
N CYS A 139 -31.30 1.98 6.88
CA CYS A 139 -31.20 3.32 7.44
C CYS A 139 -30.95 4.37 6.37
N VAL A 140 -31.09 5.62 6.75
CA VAL A 140 -30.65 6.78 5.98
C VAL A 140 -29.49 7.43 6.75
N CYS A 141 -28.39 7.64 6.06
CA CYS A 141 -27.18 8.22 6.62
C CYS A 141 -26.77 9.49 5.90
N ILE A 142 -26.01 10.32 6.57
CA ILE A 142 -25.38 11.52 6.00
C ILE A 142 -23.89 11.28 5.94
N VAL A 143 -23.29 11.49 4.78
CA VAL A 143 -21.83 11.36 4.57
C VAL A 143 -21.09 12.43 5.39
N ILE A 144 -20.10 11.99 6.17
CA ILE A 144 -19.26 12.86 7.00
C ILE A 144 -17.90 13.06 6.34
N THR A 145 -17.22 11.95 6.04
CA THR A 145 -15.88 11.96 5.44
C THR A 145 -15.79 10.93 4.32
N THR A 146 -14.95 11.21 3.32
CA THR A 146 -14.77 10.39 2.13
C THR A 146 -13.29 10.12 1.83
N GLY A 147 -13.00 9.08 1.07
CA GLY A 147 -11.65 8.77 0.59
C GLY A 147 -10.64 8.54 1.72
N MET A 148 -9.50 9.21 1.64
CA MET A 148 -8.40 9.05 2.61
C MET A 148 -8.68 9.64 3.99
N GLU A 149 -9.72 10.47 4.13
CA GLU A 149 -10.14 11.04 5.42
C GLU A 149 -11.02 10.08 6.23
N THR A 150 -11.51 9.00 5.63
CA THR A 150 -12.24 7.94 6.35
C THR A 150 -11.32 7.18 7.30
N GLU A 151 -11.88 6.49 8.29
CA GLU A 151 -11.09 5.70 9.24
C GLU A 151 -10.26 4.61 8.51
N ILE A 152 -10.82 3.95 7.51
CA ILE A 152 -10.08 2.98 6.69
C ILE A 152 -9.01 3.67 5.83
N GLY A 153 -9.27 4.87 5.33
CA GLY A 153 -8.31 5.69 4.58
C GLY A 153 -7.11 6.09 5.43
N LYS A 154 -7.33 6.49 6.68
CA LYS A 154 -6.25 6.81 7.63
C LYS A 154 -5.38 5.60 7.93
N ILE A 155 -5.98 4.42 8.13
CA ILE A 155 -5.24 3.16 8.32
C ILE A 155 -4.39 2.85 7.08
N GLN A 156 -4.95 3.02 5.89
CA GLN A 156 -4.23 2.84 4.63
C GLN A 156 -3.02 3.78 4.51
N ALA A 157 -3.19 5.06 4.87
CA ALA A 157 -2.10 6.04 4.87
C ALA A 157 -1.00 5.65 5.86
N GLN A 158 -1.34 5.21 7.06
CA GLN A 158 -0.38 4.76 8.07
C GLN A 158 0.39 3.51 7.63
N ILE A 159 -0.29 2.54 6.99
CA ILE A 159 0.37 1.34 6.45
C ILE A 159 1.34 1.73 5.33
N GLN A 160 0.95 2.65 4.45
CA GLN A 160 1.80 3.12 3.37
C GLN A 160 3.02 3.89 3.88
N GLU A 161 2.84 4.73 4.89
CA GLU A 161 3.93 5.44 5.54
C GLU A 161 4.88 4.48 6.28
N ALA A 162 4.34 3.49 7.01
CA ALA A 162 5.12 2.45 7.65
C ALA A 162 5.91 1.61 6.63
N ALA A 163 5.30 1.27 5.49
CA ALA A 163 5.96 0.52 4.43
C ALA A 163 7.13 1.31 3.81
N LEU A 164 7.00 2.64 3.67
CA LEU A 164 8.08 3.51 3.22
C LEU A 164 9.21 3.64 4.26
N GLN A 165 8.89 3.57 5.56
CA GLN A 165 9.88 3.59 6.64
C GLN A 165 10.57 2.24 6.85
N ASP A 166 9.91 1.13 6.51
CA ASP A 166 10.43 -0.24 6.68
C ASP A 166 11.48 -0.62 5.63
N GLU A 167 11.71 0.21 4.61
CA GLU A 167 12.85 0.04 3.69
C GLU A 167 14.20 0.14 4.40
N ASP A 168 14.25 0.71 5.61
CA ASP A 168 15.45 0.92 6.40
C ASP A 168 15.50 0.05 7.67
N THR A 169 15.40 -1.27 7.52
CA THR A 169 15.64 -2.17 8.67
C THR A 169 17.02 -1.91 9.27
N PRO A 170 17.20 -2.01 10.60
CA PRO A 170 18.51 -1.83 11.25
C PRO A 170 19.61 -2.72 10.66
N LEU A 171 19.22 -3.89 10.12
CA LEU A 171 20.13 -4.81 9.42
C LEU A 171 20.54 -4.25 8.05
N LYS A 172 19.61 -3.69 7.28
CA LYS A 172 19.87 -3.07 5.97
C LYS A 172 20.83 -1.88 6.14
N LYS A 173 20.59 -1.00 7.12
CA LYS A 173 21.48 0.14 7.43
C LYS A 173 22.91 -0.31 7.76
N LYS A 174 23.08 -1.39 8.54
CA LYS A 174 24.40 -1.96 8.82
C LYS A 174 25.05 -2.59 7.60
N LEU A 175 24.26 -3.25 6.74
CA LEU A 175 24.73 -3.81 5.48
C LEU A 175 25.17 -2.72 4.50
N ASP A 176 24.42 -1.64 4.39
CA ASP A 176 24.75 -0.50 3.53
C ASP A 176 26.01 0.21 4.02
N GLN A 177 26.14 0.46 5.32
CA GLN A 177 27.38 0.99 5.91
C GLN A 177 28.59 0.07 5.67
N PHE A 178 28.41 -1.24 5.79
CA PHE A 178 29.46 -2.20 5.50
C PHE A 178 29.81 -2.21 4.00
N GLY A 179 28.83 -2.09 3.12
CA GLY A 179 29.00 -1.97 1.67
C GLY A 179 29.78 -0.70 1.28
N GLU A 180 29.44 0.45 1.87
CA GLU A 180 30.19 1.71 1.66
C GLU A 180 31.65 1.58 2.12
N TRP A 181 31.87 1.06 3.32
CA TRP A 181 33.20 0.85 3.85
C TRP A 181 34.03 -0.09 2.98
N LEU A 182 33.41 -1.21 2.53
CA LEU A 182 34.05 -2.17 1.63
C LEU A 182 34.41 -1.53 0.27
N THR A 183 33.55 -0.70 -0.26
CA THR A 183 33.77 0.03 -1.53
C THR A 183 34.95 0.98 -1.41
N ILE A 184 35.09 1.69 -0.28
CA ILE A 184 36.24 2.57 -0.02
C ILE A 184 37.52 1.75 0.07
N VAL A 185 37.51 0.63 0.80
CA VAL A 185 38.69 -0.24 0.94
C VAL A 185 39.15 -0.80 -0.41
N ILE A 186 38.19 -1.29 -1.23
CA ILE A 186 38.48 -1.80 -2.57
C ILE A 186 39.04 -0.68 -3.45
N GLY A 187 38.46 0.53 -3.39
CA GLY A 187 38.91 1.69 -4.12
C GLY A 187 40.37 2.07 -3.79
N VAL A 188 40.73 2.05 -2.48
CA VAL A 188 42.09 2.33 -2.02
C VAL A 188 43.06 1.25 -2.51
N ILE A 189 42.69 -0.03 -2.44
CA ILE A 189 43.53 -1.13 -2.93
C ILE A 189 43.78 -0.98 -4.43
N CYS A 190 42.72 -0.73 -5.22
CA CYS A 190 42.84 -0.52 -6.66
C CYS A 190 43.75 0.66 -6.98
N LEU A 191 43.64 1.77 -6.23
CA LEU A 191 44.48 2.95 -6.40
C LEU A 191 45.95 2.67 -6.09
N VAL A 192 46.21 1.94 -5.02
CA VAL A 192 47.58 1.52 -4.67
C VAL A 192 48.17 0.59 -5.73
N VAL A 193 47.44 -0.39 -6.20
CA VAL A 193 47.86 -1.27 -7.31
C VAL A 193 48.10 -0.47 -8.58
N TRP A 194 47.27 0.50 -8.89
CA TRP A 194 47.45 1.39 -10.07
C TRP A 194 48.73 2.23 -9.93
N ILE A 195 48.99 2.82 -8.77
CA ILE A 195 50.22 3.59 -8.51
C ILE A 195 51.48 2.73 -8.64
N ILE A 196 51.44 1.50 -8.14
CA ILE A 196 52.58 0.58 -8.24
C ILE A 196 52.81 0.19 -9.72
N ASN A 197 51.76 -0.11 -10.45
CA ASN A 197 51.85 -0.49 -11.86
C ASN A 197 52.13 0.71 -12.78
N TYR A 198 51.84 1.95 -12.37
CA TYR A 198 52.08 3.15 -13.17
C TYR A 198 53.57 3.28 -13.57
N LYS A 199 54.50 3.03 -12.65
CA LYS A 199 55.93 3.01 -12.95
C LYS A 199 56.33 1.90 -13.93
N PHE A 200 55.66 0.76 -13.88
CA PHE A 200 55.90 -0.37 -14.77
C PHE A 200 55.36 -0.11 -16.19
N PHE A 201 54.23 0.58 -16.29
CA PHE A 201 53.62 0.96 -17.57
C PHE A 201 54.44 2.04 -18.28
N LEU A 202 54.96 2.99 -17.55
CA LEU A 202 55.81 4.06 -18.10
C LEU A 202 57.16 3.53 -18.56
N SER A 203 57.75 2.52 -17.85
CA SER A 203 58.98 1.86 -18.26
C SER A 203 58.85 1.00 -19.50
N TRP A 204 57.63 0.46 -19.76
CA TRP A 204 57.33 -0.36 -20.94
C TRP A 204 57.29 0.49 -22.23
N GLU A 205 56.72 1.70 -22.19
CA GLU A 205 56.72 2.60 -23.33
C GLU A 205 58.11 3.11 -23.73
N ILE A 206 58.98 3.28 -22.74
CA ILE A 206 60.38 3.75 -23.02
C ILE A 206 61.22 2.63 -23.66
N VAL A 207 60.95 1.37 -23.37
CA VAL A 207 61.73 0.23 -23.90
C VAL A 207 61.27 -0.17 -25.32
N ASN A 208 60.02 0.08 -25.72
CA ASN A 208 59.52 -0.26 -27.06
C ASN A 208 59.52 0.93 -28.05
N GLY A 209 60.10 2.03 -27.69
CA GLY A 209 60.20 3.26 -28.54
C GLY A 209 61.57 3.44 -29.21
N PHE A 210 62.41 2.38 -29.27
CA PHE A 210 63.63 2.34 -30.09
C PHE A 210 63.66 1.14 -30.99
#